data_242d202195ddb9a85ed25649d6ea5fa8
#
_entry.id   242d202195ddb9a85ed25649d6ea5fa8
#
_cell.length_a   1.000
_cell.length_b   1.000
_cell.length_c   1.000
_cell.angle_alpha   90.00
_cell.angle_beta   90.00
_cell.angle_gamma   90.00
#
_symmetry.space_group_name_H-M   'P 1'
#
loop_
_entity.id
_entity.type
_entity.pdbx_description
1 polymer ?
#
loop_
_entity_poly.entity_id
_entity_poly.type
_entity_poly.pdbx_seq_one_letter_code
_entity_poly.pdbx_strand_id
1 'polypeptide(L)'
;MNIRHLARRTWYSLRPPAVSDDDVNNVQAILSADEYRLWSQMCQSDMAHSLMVLQRFRRVAPDAPKEVHAGVLLHDVGKVASNLNTLQRVVATVVGPRTKRFRRYHDHETIGKDLLLSVNSSEETIRTACGEGEWSMHLRHADDL
;
A
#
# COMPACT_ATOMS: atom_id res chain seq x y z
N MET A 1 -18.77 1.56 -15.49
CA MET A 1 -18.16 2.21 -14.30
C MET A 1 -19.28 2.56 -13.33
N ASN A 2 -19.26 1.96 -12.15
CA ASN A 2 -20.39 2.05 -11.22
C ASN A 2 -20.24 3.35 -10.38
N ILE A 3 -21.15 4.30 -10.59
CA ILE A 3 -21.21 5.61 -9.89
C ILE A 3 -21.23 5.44 -8.36
N ARG A 4 -21.80 4.33 -7.87
CA ARG A 4 -21.80 3.99 -6.44
C ARG A 4 -20.39 3.73 -5.87
N HIS A 5 -19.49 3.13 -6.66
CA HIS A 5 -18.09 2.91 -6.26
C HIS A 5 -17.32 4.22 -6.21
N LEU A 6 -17.57 5.11 -7.18
CA LEU A 6 -16.92 6.43 -7.22
C LEU A 6 -17.35 7.30 -6.02
N ALA A 7 -18.65 7.33 -5.73
CA ALA A 7 -19.19 8.07 -4.58
C ALA A 7 -18.68 7.54 -3.24
N ARG A 8 -18.54 6.21 -3.10
CA ARG A 8 -18.04 5.55 -1.89
C ARG A 8 -16.54 5.82 -1.69
N ARG A 9 -15.72 5.76 -2.75
CA ARG A 9 -14.29 6.15 -2.71
C ARG A 9 -14.13 7.62 -2.32
N THR A 10 -14.93 8.51 -2.88
CA THR A 10 -14.91 9.94 -2.58
C THR A 10 -15.35 10.22 -1.13
N TRP A 11 -16.36 9.50 -0.62
CA TRP A 11 -16.81 9.65 0.75
C TRP A 11 -15.76 9.21 1.77
N TYR A 12 -15.11 8.06 1.54
CA TYR A 12 -14.01 7.57 2.39
C TYR A 12 -12.77 8.48 2.32
N SER A 13 -12.53 9.14 1.18
CA SER A 13 -11.46 10.12 1.03
C SER A 13 -11.71 11.41 1.84
N LEU A 14 -12.99 11.77 2.02
CA LEU A 14 -13.39 12.99 2.75
C LEU A 14 -13.49 12.77 4.27
N ARG A 15 -13.80 11.56 4.72
CA ARG A 15 -13.87 11.17 6.13
C ARG A 15 -13.38 9.73 6.30
N PRO A 16 -12.07 9.50 6.22
CA PRO A 16 -11.54 8.16 6.44
C PRO A 16 -11.85 7.72 7.87
N PRO A 17 -12.22 6.44 8.08
CA PRO A 17 -12.35 5.92 9.42
C PRO A 17 -11.02 6.07 10.15
N ALA A 18 -11.07 6.40 11.43
CA ALA A 18 -9.88 6.46 12.26
C ALA A 18 -9.24 5.07 12.35
N VAL A 19 -7.93 5.01 12.21
CA VAL A 19 -7.15 3.79 12.47
C VAL A 19 -7.08 3.63 13.98
N SER A 20 -7.58 2.51 14.50
CA SER A 20 -7.60 2.23 15.95
C SER A 20 -6.23 1.73 16.43
N ASP A 21 -6.01 1.75 17.75
CA ASP A 21 -4.80 1.17 18.34
C ASP A 21 -4.71 -0.34 18.09
N ASP A 22 -5.84 -1.05 18.07
CA ASP A 22 -5.88 -2.46 17.72
C ASP A 22 -5.48 -2.72 16.27
N ASP A 23 -5.87 -1.84 15.34
CA ASP A 23 -5.43 -1.90 13.94
C ASP A 23 -3.92 -1.70 13.85
N VAL A 24 -3.38 -0.71 14.56
CA VAL A 24 -1.93 -0.45 14.62
C VAL A 24 -1.17 -1.67 15.15
N ASN A 25 -1.63 -2.27 16.24
CA ASN A 25 -1.02 -3.47 16.82
C ASN A 25 -1.04 -4.65 15.83
N ASN A 26 -2.15 -4.84 15.11
CA ASN A 26 -2.28 -5.86 14.09
C ASN A 26 -1.30 -5.62 12.93
N VAL A 27 -1.17 -4.39 12.46
CA VAL A 27 -0.22 -4.02 11.41
C VAL A 27 1.22 -4.26 11.85
N GLN A 28 1.59 -3.86 13.07
CA GLN A 28 2.91 -4.09 13.64
C GLN A 28 3.25 -5.58 13.80
N ALA A 29 2.26 -6.43 14.02
CA ALA A 29 2.44 -7.87 14.06
C ALA A 29 2.73 -8.48 12.67
N ILE A 30 2.30 -7.82 11.60
CA ILE A 30 2.46 -8.27 10.22
C ILE A 30 3.73 -7.69 9.58
N LEU A 31 3.95 -6.39 9.72
CA LEU A 31 5.04 -5.65 9.08
C LEU A 31 6.34 -5.73 9.89
N SER A 32 7.47 -5.67 9.21
CA SER A 32 8.75 -5.36 9.86
C SER A 32 8.74 -3.92 10.38
N ALA A 33 9.69 -3.57 11.24
CA ALA A 33 9.79 -2.21 11.76
C ALA A 33 9.95 -1.15 10.66
N ASP A 34 10.71 -1.45 9.62
CA ASP A 34 10.95 -0.53 8.52
C ASP A 34 9.75 -0.46 7.55
N GLU A 35 9.09 -1.59 7.28
CA GLU A 35 7.82 -1.62 6.54
C GLU A 35 6.72 -0.86 7.27
N TYR A 36 6.64 -0.99 8.60
CA TYR A 36 5.70 -0.23 9.41
C TYR A 36 5.97 1.28 9.35
N ARG A 37 7.23 1.71 9.33
CA ARG A 37 7.56 3.12 9.12
C ARG A 37 7.08 3.64 7.77
N LEU A 38 7.19 2.86 6.71
CA LEU A 38 6.64 3.22 5.40
C LEU A 38 5.12 3.31 5.45
N TRP A 39 4.45 2.31 6.00
CA TRP A 39 3.00 2.28 6.11
C TRP A 39 2.46 3.47 6.91
N SER A 40 3.12 3.82 8.02
CA SER A 40 2.73 4.94 8.88
C SER A 40 2.91 6.32 8.25
N GLN A 41 3.64 6.42 7.14
CA GLN A 41 3.77 7.65 6.35
C GLN A 41 2.62 7.84 5.34
N MET A 42 1.83 6.81 5.09
CA MET A 42 0.65 6.92 4.25
C MET A 42 -0.37 7.89 4.87
N CYS A 43 -1.16 8.55 4.03
CA CYS A 43 -2.25 9.36 4.55
C CYS A 43 -3.31 8.48 5.24
N GLN A 44 -4.08 9.07 6.15
CA GLN A 44 -5.06 8.32 6.94
C GLN A 44 -6.07 7.54 6.08
N SER A 45 -6.48 8.10 4.94
CA SER A 45 -7.38 7.41 4.01
C SER A 45 -6.75 6.18 3.38
N ASP A 46 -5.46 6.25 3.03
CA ASP A 46 -4.75 5.11 2.42
C ASP A 46 -4.45 4.03 3.46
N MET A 47 -4.10 4.41 4.70
CA MET A 47 -3.97 3.46 5.81
C MET A 47 -5.29 2.72 6.07
N ALA A 48 -6.39 3.45 6.20
CA ALA A 48 -7.71 2.86 6.41
C ALA A 48 -8.14 1.96 5.22
N HIS A 49 -7.83 2.38 3.99
CA HIS A 49 -8.09 1.57 2.80
C HIS A 49 -7.28 0.27 2.81
N SER A 50 -6.00 0.33 3.11
CA SER A 50 -5.14 -0.86 3.18
C SER A 50 -5.63 -1.89 4.21
N LEU A 51 -6.11 -1.43 5.36
CA LEU A 51 -6.72 -2.29 6.39
C LEU A 51 -8.01 -2.94 5.90
N MET A 52 -8.86 -2.19 5.20
CA MET A 52 -10.09 -2.70 4.63
C MET A 52 -9.80 -3.76 3.56
N VAL A 53 -8.82 -3.50 2.69
CA VAL A 53 -8.39 -4.47 1.67
C VAL A 53 -7.82 -5.72 2.32
N LEU A 54 -7.00 -5.60 3.38
CA LEU A 54 -6.50 -6.75 4.12
C LEU A 54 -7.62 -7.59 4.74
N GLN A 55 -8.63 -6.94 5.33
CA GLN A 55 -9.78 -7.65 5.90
C GLN A 55 -10.53 -8.46 4.84
N ARG A 56 -10.73 -7.90 3.66
CA ARG A 56 -11.38 -8.58 2.53
C ARG A 56 -10.51 -9.69 1.97
N PHE A 57 -9.22 -9.43 1.81
CA PHE A 57 -8.24 -10.40 1.33
C PHE A 57 -8.21 -11.66 2.21
N ARG A 58 -8.21 -11.51 3.54
CA ARG A 58 -8.24 -12.63 4.48
C ARG A 58 -9.49 -13.51 4.35
N ARG A 59 -10.60 -12.98 3.85
CA ARG A 59 -11.82 -13.77 3.60
C ARG A 59 -11.71 -14.65 2.37
N VAL A 60 -10.98 -14.21 1.34
CA VAL A 60 -10.83 -14.94 0.08
C VAL A 60 -9.54 -15.75 0.02
N ALA A 61 -8.57 -15.46 0.85
CA ALA A 61 -7.28 -16.12 0.94
C ALA A 61 -6.86 -16.31 2.41
N PRO A 62 -7.60 -17.14 3.20
CA PRO A 62 -7.35 -17.28 4.64
C PRO A 62 -6.00 -17.92 4.96
N ASP A 63 -5.45 -18.72 4.06
CA ASP A 63 -4.19 -19.47 4.25
C ASP A 63 -2.96 -18.72 3.71
N ALA A 64 -3.14 -17.46 3.27
CA ALA A 64 -2.03 -16.67 2.75
C ALA A 64 -0.97 -16.39 3.84
N PRO A 65 0.32 -16.51 3.51
CA PRO A 65 1.39 -16.28 4.48
C PRO A 65 1.48 -14.81 4.89
N LYS A 66 2.18 -14.56 5.99
CA LYS A 66 2.37 -13.23 6.59
C LYS A 66 2.96 -12.22 5.61
N GLU A 67 3.90 -12.64 4.79
CA GLU A 67 4.57 -11.82 3.78
C GLU A 67 3.60 -11.31 2.71
N VAL A 68 2.60 -12.13 2.37
CA VAL A 68 1.51 -11.74 1.47
C VAL A 68 0.61 -10.70 2.14
N HIS A 69 0.25 -10.89 3.40
CA HIS A 69 -0.51 -9.87 4.15
C HIS A 69 0.24 -8.54 4.25
N ALA A 70 1.57 -8.58 4.41
CA ALA A 70 2.42 -7.39 4.35
C ALA A 70 2.32 -6.71 2.98
N GLY A 71 2.40 -7.47 1.89
CA GLY A 71 2.23 -6.97 0.53
C GLY A 71 0.86 -6.33 0.30
N VAL A 72 -0.20 -6.92 0.85
CA VAL A 72 -1.56 -6.34 0.79
C VAL A 72 -1.63 -4.99 1.51
N LEU A 73 -1.04 -4.87 2.70
CA LEU A 73 -1.01 -3.61 3.44
C LEU A 73 -0.21 -2.52 2.71
N LEU A 74 0.81 -2.90 1.95
CA LEU A 74 1.77 -2.00 1.31
C LEU A 74 1.50 -1.79 -0.19
N HIS A 75 0.39 -2.33 -0.74
CA HIS A 75 0.14 -2.26 -2.19
C HIS A 75 0.02 -0.82 -2.72
N ASP A 76 -0.41 0.10 -1.91
CA ASP A 76 -0.57 1.52 -2.23
C ASP A 76 0.56 2.41 -1.66
N VAL A 77 1.63 1.81 -1.13
CA VAL A 77 2.71 2.59 -0.48
C VAL A 77 3.38 3.59 -1.42
N GLY A 78 3.38 3.33 -2.72
CA GLY A 78 3.89 4.26 -3.72
C GLY A 78 3.15 5.60 -3.78
N LYS A 79 1.89 5.65 -3.34
CA LYS A 79 1.10 6.90 -3.28
C LYS A 79 1.65 7.89 -2.24
N VAL A 80 2.42 7.42 -1.28
CA VAL A 80 3.11 8.25 -0.28
C VAL A 80 3.99 9.30 -0.98
N ALA A 81 4.58 8.96 -2.12
CA ALA A 81 5.42 9.87 -2.89
C ALA A 81 4.65 11.03 -3.54
N SER A 82 3.34 10.91 -3.76
CA SER A 82 2.54 11.94 -4.44
C SER A 82 2.08 13.09 -3.53
N ASN A 83 2.16 12.94 -2.21
CA ASN A 83 1.56 13.87 -1.25
C ASN A 83 2.54 14.61 -0.33
N LEU A 84 3.87 14.39 -0.42
CA LEU A 84 4.77 14.88 0.61
C LEU A 84 6.06 15.49 0.06
N ASN A 85 6.27 16.78 0.35
CA ASN A 85 7.53 17.48 0.16
C ASN A 85 8.73 16.80 0.86
N THR A 86 8.50 16.07 1.95
CA THR A 86 9.53 15.31 2.67
C THR A 86 9.88 14.02 1.95
N LEU A 87 8.90 13.40 1.29
CA LEU A 87 9.14 12.15 0.56
C LEU A 87 9.76 12.37 -0.80
N GLN A 88 9.55 13.51 -1.44
CA GLN A 88 10.32 13.90 -2.62
C GLN A 88 11.83 13.87 -2.34
N ARG A 89 12.25 14.17 -1.11
CA ARG A 89 13.66 14.06 -0.68
C ARG A 89 14.11 12.61 -0.53
N VAL A 90 13.29 11.74 0.07
CA VAL A 90 13.62 10.31 0.23
C VAL A 90 13.63 9.61 -1.14
N VAL A 91 12.62 9.86 -1.97
CA VAL A 91 12.54 9.33 -3.33
C VAL A 91 13.67 9.87 -4.20
N ALA A 92 13.98 11.17 -4.12
CA ALA A 92 15.09 11.77 -4.85
C ALA A 92 16.46 11.21 -4.42
N THR A 93 16.61 10.82 -3.15
CA THR A 93 17.84 10.21 -2.62
C THR A 93 17.98 8.75 -3.08
N VAL A 94 16.86 8.01 -3.16
CA VAL A 94 16.86 6.58 -3.53
C VAL A 94 16.88 6.38 -5.05
N VAL A 95 16.19 7.22 -5.81
CA VAL A 95 15.95 7.03 -7.26
C VAL A 95 16.84 7.93 -8.13
N GLY A 96 17.50 8.96 -7.55
CA GLY A 96 18.41 9.87 -8.24
C GLY A 96 17.70 10.92 -9.14
N PRO A 97 18.50 11.82 -9.80
CA PRO A 97 17.98 13.01 -10.48
C PRO A 97 17.20 12.75 -11.78
N ARG A 98 17.08 11.50 -12.22
CA ARG A 98 16.40 11.15 -13.49
C ARG A 98 14.88 11.11 -13.39
N THR A 99 14.30 11.21 -12.19
CA THR A 99 12.87 11.00 -11.94
C THR A 99 11.98 12.25 -12.08
N LYS A 100 12.53 13.43 -12.35
CA LYS A 100 11.74 14.66 -12.51
C LYS A 100 10.76 14.67 -13.70
N ARG A 101 10.77 13.62 -14.56
CA ARG A 101 9.98 13.57 -15.80
C ARG A 101 9.11 12.32 -15.95
N PHE A 102 9.01 11.42 -14.96
CA PHE A 102 8.19 10.23 -15.12
C PHE A 102 6.71 10.53 -14.94
N ARG A 103 5.91 10.07 -15.90
CA ARG A 103 4.47 10.30 -16.01
C ARG A 103 3.74 9.69 -14.82
N ARG A 104 2.89 10.47 -14.20
CA ARG A 104 2.18 10.26 -12.91
C ARG A 104 1.44 8.92 -12.73
N TYR A 105 1.31 8.09 -13.73
CA TYR A 105 0.48 6.88 -13.68
C TYR A 105 1.27 5.57 -13.58
N HIS A 106 2.46 5.47 -14.16
CA HIS A 106 3.34 4.30 -14.01
C HIS A 106 4.26 4.41 -12.79
N ASP A 107 4.33 5.60 -12.19
CA ASP A 107 5.31 5.92 -11.17
C ASP A 107 4.99 5.31 -9.81
N HIS A 108 3.71 5.13 -9.48
CA HIS A 108 3.32 4.62 -8.16
C HIS A 108 3.76 3.17 -7.91
N GLU A 109 3.66 2.31 -8.91
CA GLU A 109 4.08 0.91 -8.78
C GLU A 109 5.60 0.81 -8.69
N THR A 110 6.33 1.55 -9.53
CA THR A 110 7.80 1.59 -9.52
C THR A 110 8.32 2.20 -8.23
N ILE A 111 7.75 3.31 -7.78
CA ILE A 111 8.11 3.97 -6.52
C ILE A 111 7.80 3.05 -5.33
N GLY A 112 6.65 2.40 -5.32
CA GLY A 112 6.29 1.43 -4.29
C GLY A 112 7.29 0.29 -4.21
N LYS A 113 7.68 -0.28 -5.35
CA LYS A 113 8.69 -1.34 -5.44
C LYS A 113 10.04 -0.87 -4.89
N ASP A 114 10.51 0.30 -5.30
CA ASP A 114 11.78 0.85 -4.87
C ASP A 114 11.80 1.15 -3.35
N LEU A 115 10.69 1.65 -2.81
CA LEU A 115 10.53 1.84 -1.37
C LEU A 115 10.60 0.52 -0.61
N LEU A 116 9.92 -0.53 -1.08
CA LEU A 116 9.94 -1.85 -0.46
C LEU A 116 11.32 -2.51 -0.54
N LEU A 117 12.02 -2.34 -1.65
CA LEU A 117 13.41 -2.79 -1.78
C LEU A 117 14.33 -2.05 -0.80
N SER A 118 14.14 -0.75 -0.61
CA SER A 118 14.96 0.07 0.29
C SER A 118 14.85 -0.34 1.76
N VAL A 119 13.74 -0.95 2.16
CA VAL A 119 13.51 -1.46 3.52
C VAL A 119 13.69 -2.98 3.64
N ASN A 120 14.29 -3.60 2.64
CA ASN A 120 14.55 -5.05 2.59
C ASN A 120 13.31 -5.91 2.79
N SER A 121 12.18 -5.50 2.24
CA SER A 121 10.96 -6.33 2.19
C SER A 121 11.25 -7.65 1.49
N SER A 122 10.55 -8.72 1.89
CA SER A 122 10.70 -10.03 1.23
C SER A 122 10.25 -9.95 -0.23
N GLU A 123 10.77 -10.84 -1.06
CA GLU A 123 10.37 -10.95 -2.47
C GLU A 123 8.86 -11.17 -2.59
N GLU A 124 8.27 -11.99 -1.74
CA GLU A 124 6.83 -12.28 -1.73
C GLU A 124 6.01 -11.03 -1.36
N THR A 125 6.46 -10.24 -0.38
CA THR A 125 5.85 -8.95 -0.02
C THR A 125 5.87 -8.00 -1.21
N ILE A 126 7.02 -7.87 -1.88
CA ILE A 126 7.18 -6.97 -3.04
C ILE A 126 6.30 -7.43 -4.21
N ARG A 127 6.31 -8.71 -4.55
CA ARG A 127 5.48 -9.27 -5.64
C ARG A 127 4.00 -9.03 -5.38
N THR A 128 3.54 -9.33 -4.17
CA THR A 128 2.14 -9.13 -3.79
C THR A 128 1.76 -7.65 -3.84
N ALA A 129 2.58 -6.76 -3.29
CA ALA A 129 2.33 -5.32 -3.30
C ALA A 129 2.27 -4.76 -4.74
N CYS A 130 3.07 -5.29 -5.65
CA CYS A 130 3.06 -4.92 -7.07
C CYS A 130 1.95 -5.59 -7.88
N GLY A 131 1.07 -6.38 -7.26
CA GLY A 131 0.01 -7.10 -7.96
C GLY A 131 0.53 -8.24 -8.84
N GLU A 132 1.66 -8.82 -8.48
CA GLU A 132 2.30 -9.94 -9.17
C GLU A 132 2.18 -11.24 -8.37
N GLY A 133 2.39 -12.39 -9.02
CA GLY A 133 2.40 -13.70 -8.38
C GLY A 133 1.01 -14.31 -8.21
N GLU A 134 0.95 -15.41 -7.46
CA GLU A 134 -0.25 -16.24 -7.30
C GLU A 134 -1.40 -15.53 -6.56
N TRP A 135 -1.08 -14.56 -5.72
CA TRP A 135 -2.05 -13.81 -4.91
C TRP A 135 -2.61 -12.58 -5.60
N SER A 136 -2.12 -12.24 -6.79
CA SER A 136 -2.48 -11.00 -7.52
C SER A 136 -3.99 -10.88 -7.80
N MET A 137 -4.64 -11.97 -8.16
CA MET A 137 -6.08 -11.96 -8.43
C MET A 137 -6.91 -11.79 -7.15
N HIS A 138 -6.48 -12.38 -6.04
CA HIS A 138 -7.14 -12.23 -4.74
C HIS A 138 -7.01 -10.78 -4.23
N LEU A 139 -5.82 -10.18 -4.40
CA LEU A 139 -5.60 -8.78 -4.05
C LEU A 139 -6.49 -7.85 -4.89
N ARG A 140 -6.50 -8.04 -6.20
CA ARG A 140 -7.34 -7.25 -7.10
C ARG A 140 -8.82 -7.36 -6.73
N HIS A 141 -9.30 -8.56 -6.47
CA HIS A 141 -10.69 -8.77 -6.04
C HIS A 141 -10.99 -8.05 -4.71
N ALA A 142 -10.08 -8.12 -3.75
CA ALA A 142 -10.25 -7.46 -2.45
C ALA A 142 -10.20 -5.92 -2.56
N ASP A 143 -9.42 -5.38 -3.47
CA ASP A 143 -9.29 -3.93 -3.71
C ASP A 143 -10.49 -3.37 -4.48
N ASP A 144 -11.03 -4.13 -5.43
CA ASP A 144 -12.15 -3.71 -6.30
C ASP A 144 -13.53 -3.74 -5.60
N LEU A 145 -13.68 -4.39 -4.44
CA LEU A 145 -14.92 -4.43 -3.66
C LEU A 145 -15.18 -3.14 -2.90
#